data_befabaa8f54d88febbb164053bb1d9f2
#
_entry.id   befabaa8f54d88febbb164053bb1d9f2
#
_cell.length_a   1.000
_cell.length_b   1.000
_cell.length_c   1.000
_cell.angle_alpha   90.00
_cell.angle_beta   90.00
_cell.angle_gamma   90.00
#
_symmetry.space_group_name_H-M   'P 1'
#
loop_
_entity.id
_entity.type
_entity.pdbx_description
1 polymer ?
#
loop_
_entity_poly.entity_id
_entity_poly.type
_entity_poly.pdbx_seq_one_letter_code
_entity_poly.pdbx_strand_id
1 'polypeptide(L)'
;MKVKRQITEEILKDYRNKKIKIKDLELLGEYEEAEKSKKLICRIDNAMNVLDENEKKLIKLRFVEGVSKKSWKEIAKILHVSERSCHDIKERAFNKLADIIISTS
;
A
#
# COMPACT_ATOMS: atom_id res chain seq x y z
N MET A 1 13.16 -15.22 8.70
CA MET A 1 13.07 -14.58 7.38
C MET A 1 11.62 -14.23 7.06
N LYS A 2 11.38 -12.99 6.68
CA LYS A 2 10.03 -12.53 6.34
C LYS A 2 9.67 -12.95 4.92
N VAL A 3 8.43 -13.40 4.72
CA VAL A 3 7.94 -13.70 3.37
C VAL A 3 7.62 -12.39 2.62
N LYS A 4 7.62 -12.45 1.29
CA LYS A 4 7.35 -11.28 0.44
C LYS A 4 6.08 -10.54 0.82
N ARG A 5 5.02 -11.26 1.16
CA ARG A 5 3.75 -10.68 1.58
C ARG A 5 3.88 -9.81 2.82
N GLN A 6 4.63 -10.27 3.82
CA GLN A 6 4.84 -9.52 5.06
C GLN A 6 5.66 -8.26 4.80
N ILE A 7 6.67 -8.34 3.96
CA ILE A 7 7.48 -7.18 3.58
C ILE A 7 6.62 -6.16 2.85
N THR A 8 5.78 -6.61 1.92
CA THR A 8 4.87 -5.74 1.17
C THR A 8 3.89 -5.04 2.11
N GLU A 9 3.32 -5.77 3.07
CA GLU A 9 2.41 -5.18 4.05
C GLU A 9 3.10 -4.10 4.88
N GLU A 10 4.33 -4.33 5.31
CA GLU A 10 5.11 -3.34 6.06
C GLU A 10 5.37 -2.08 5.22
N ILE A 11 5.72 -2.25 3.95
CA ILE A 11 5.93 -1.13 3.03
C ILE A 11 4.65 -0.33 2.86
N LEU A 12 3.51 -0.99 2.70
CA LEU A 12 2.21 -0.33 2.54
C LEU A 12 1.77 0.39 3.82
N LYS A 13 2.05 -0.17 4.98
CA LYS A 13 1.76 0.50 6.25
C LYS A 13 2.55 1.80 6.38
N ASP A 14 3.78 1.82 5.90
CA ASP A 14 4.65 2.99 5.97
C ASP A 14 4.33 4.04 4.88
N TYR A 15 3.68 3.65 3.81
CA TYR A 15 3.32 4.51 2.68
C TYR A 15 2.60 5.79 3.13
N ARG A 16 1.57 5.62 3.94
CA ARG A 16 0.77 6.74 4.41
C ARG A 16 1.59 7.70 5.27
N ASN A 17 2.40 7.15 6.17
CA ASN A 17 3.27 7.97 7.02
C ASN A 17 4.31 8.72 6.20
N LYS A 18 4.86 8.10 5.18
CA LYS A 18 5.83 8.74 4.29
C LYS A 18 5.20 9.88 3.51
N LYS A 19 3.96 9.74 3.05
CA LYS A 19 3.25 10.81 2.37
C LYS A 19 3.11 12.05 3.26
N ILE A 20 2.77 11.85 4.51
CA ILE A 20 2.63 12.93 5.48
C ILE A 20 4.00 13.56 5.77
N LYS A 21 5.01 12.74 5.96
CA LYS A 21 6.37 13.19 6.29
C LYS A 21 7.05 13.98 5.17
N ILE A 22 6.73 13.71 3.91
CA ILE A 22 7.32 14.44 2.77
C ILE A 22 7.09 15.93 2.93
N LYS A 23 5.85 16.33 3.21
CA LYS A 23 5.51 17.74 3.39
C LYS A 23 6.29 18.35 4.54
N ASP A 24 6.39 17.64 5.64
CA ASP A 24 7.10 18.09 6.83
C ASP A 24 8.61 18.22 6.56
N LEU A 25 9.20 17.24 5.89
CA LEU A 25 10.60 17.27 5.50
C LEU A 25 10.93 18.46 4.59
N GLU A 26 10.04 18.76 3.65
CA GLU A 26 10.21 19.92 2.76
C GLU A 26 10.17 21.23 3.53
N LEU A 27 9.27 21.34 4.51
CA LEU A 27 9.18 22.52 5.39
C LEU A 27 10.43 22.71 6.24
N LEU A 28 11.10 21.61 6.60
CA LEU A 28 12.32 21.63 7.38
C LEU A 28 13.59 21.79 6.55
N GLY A 29 13.46 21.82 5.22
CA GLY A 29 14.60 21.91 4.32
C GLY A 29 15.34 20.61 4.10
N GLU A 30 14.76 19.49 4.52
CA GLU A 30 15.33 18.14 4.39
C GLU A 30 14.98 17.54 3.02
N TYR A 31 15.47 18.19 1.95
CA TYR A 31 15.05 17.85 0.58
C TYR A 31 15.53 16.48 0.10
N GLU A 32 16.71 16.03 0.53
CA GLU A 32 17.23 14.71 0.14
C GLU A 32 16.35 13.58 0.68
N GLU A 33 15.97 13.66 1.94
CA GLU A 33 15.06 12.67 2.55
C GLU A 33 13.68 12.72 1.93
N ALA A 34 13.19 13.93 1.64
CA ALA A 34 11.92 14.11 0.96
C ALA A 34 11.94 13.44 -0.42
N GLU A 35 13.01 13.62 -1.19
CA GLU A 35 13.15 13.01 -2.52
C GLU A 35 13.19 11.48 -2.46
N LYS A 36 13.88 10.89 -1.49
CA LYS A 36 13.91 9.44 -1.30
C LYS A 36 12.51 8.90 -1.02
N SER A 37 11.76 9.59 -0.16
CA SER A 37 10.39 9.20 0.18
C SER A 37 9.47 9.34 -1.04
N LYS A 38 9.63 10.40 -1.82
CA LYS A 38 8.86 10.60 -3.07
C LYS A 38 9.09 9.48 -4.06
N LYS A 39 10.33 9.03 -4.22
CA LYS A 39 10.67 7.93 -5.12
C LYS A 39 9.97 6.63 -4.69
N LEU A 40 9.98 6.34 -3.40
CA LEU A 40 9.28 5.16 -2.89
C LEU A 40 7.77 5.24 -3.13
N ILE A 41 7.18 6.40 -2.84
CA ILE A 41 5.75 6.65 -3.09
C ILE A 41 5.41 6.45 -4.57
N CYS A 42 6.22 7.01 -5.47
CA CYS A 42 6.02 6.85 -6.92
C CYS A 42 6.12 5.39 -7.36
N ARG A 43 7.04 4.63 -6.78
CA ARG A 43 7.18 3.20 -7.08
C ARG A 43 5.95 2.42 -6.65
N ILE A 44 5.41 2.72 -5.48
CA ILE A 44 4.19 2.08 -4.97
C ILE A 44 3.00 2.46 -5.85
N ASP A 45 2.83 3.74 -6.16
CA ASP A 45 1.74 4.22 -7.01
C ASP A 45 1.80 3.57 -8.40
N ASN A 46 2.99 3.44 -8.97
CA ASN A 46 3.18 2.78 -10.24
C ASN A 46 2.83 1.28 -10.16
N ALA A 47 3.24 0.62 -9.09
CA ALA A 47 2.94 -0.79 -8.87
C ALA A 47 1.43 -1.04 -8.75
N MET A 48 0.68 -0.07 -8.22
CA MET A 48 -0.78 -0.17 -8.12
C MET A 48 -1.46 -0.32 -9.48
N ASN A 49 -0.81 0.11 -10.55
CA ASN A 49 -1.38 0.02 -11.91
C ASN A 49 -1.55 -1.41 -12.42
N VAL A 50 -0.87 -2.40 -11.84
CA VAL A 50 -1.04 -3.80 -12.22
C VAL A 50 -2.22 -4.46 -11.52
N LEU A 51 -2.84 -3.78 -10.57
CA LEU A 51 -3.96 -4.30 -9.80
C LEU A 51 -5.28 -4.09 -10.56
N ASP A 52 -6.23 -5.00 -10.39
CA ASP A 52 -7.59 -4.80 -10.90
C ASP A 52 -8.36 -3.85 -9.96
N GLU A 53 -9.59 -3.50 -10.34
CA GLU A 53 -10.41 -2.53 -9.59
C GLU A 53 -10.64 -2.95 -8.13
N ASN A 54 -10.96 -4.22 -7.89
CA ASN A 54 -11.20 -4.70 -6.54
C ASN A 54 -9.92 -4.72 -5.70
N GLU A 55 -8.81 -5.11 -6.31
CA GLU A 55 -7.51 -5.13 -5.66
C GLU A 55 -7.08 -3.70 -5.27
N LYS A 56 -7.24 -2.74 -6.18
CA LYS A 56 -6.94 -1.33 -5.90
C LYS A 56 -7.80 -0.78 -4.77
N LYS A 57 -9.11 -1.04 -4.81
CA LYS A 57 -10.02 -0.59 -3.76
C LYS A 57 -9.65 -1.16 -2.41
N LEU A 58 -9.33 -2.44 -2.36
CA LEU A 58 -8.95 -3.11 -1.12
C LEU A 58 -7.70 -2.46 -0.51
N ILE A 59 -6.66 -2.24 -1.32
CA ILE A 59 -5.42 -1.62 -0.85
C ILE A 59 -5.67 -0.18 -0.38
N LYS A 60 -6.42 0.59 -1.14
CA LYS A 60 -6.74 1.97 -0.77
C LYS A 60 -7.52 2.05 0.53
N LEU A 61 -8.53 1.20 0.70
CA LEU A 61 -9.35 1.20 1.92
C LEU A 61 -8.55 0.81 3.16
N ARG A 62 -7.59 -0.08 3.01
CA ARG A 62 -6.82 -0.57 4.14
C ARG A 62 -5.62 0.32 4.49
N PHE A 63 -4.92 0.83 3.50
CA PHE A 63 -3.63 1.48 3.70
C PHE A 63 -3.57 2.96 3.33
N VAL A 64 -4.41 3.42 2.43
CA VAL A 64 -4.32 4.77 1.87
C VAL A 64 -5.38 5.71 2.42
N GLU A 65 -6.63 5.28 2.44
CA GLU A 65 -7.76 6.11 2.82
C GLU A 65 -8.14 5.97 4.29
N GLY A 66 -8.64 7.06 4.86
CA GLY A 66 -9.19 7.07 6.20
C GLY A 66 -8.17 7.30 7.31
N VAL A 67 -8.69 7.79 8.42
CA VAL A 67 -7.90 8.10 9.62
C VAL A 67 -7.65 6.84 10.43
N SER A 68 -8.58 5.91 10.41
CA SER A 68 -8.47 4.64 11.10
C SER A 68 -8.48 3.47 10.13
N LYS A 69 -7.72 2.47 10.49
CA LYS A 69 -7.56 1.24 9.74
C LYS A 69 -8.87 0.46 9.69
N LYS A 70 -9.41 0.23 8.51
CA LYS A 70 -10.59 -0.61 8.35
C LYS A 70 -10.22 -2.09 8.52
N SER A 71 -11.07 -2.87 9.17
CA SER A 71 -10.86 -4.31 9.27
C SER A 71 -11.15 -4.97 7.91
N TRP A 72 -10.58 -6.16 7.71
CA TRP A 72 -10.85 -6.92 6.49
C TRP A 72 -12.33 -7.26 6.33
N LYS A 73 -13.03 -7.45 7.44
CA LYS A 73 -14.47 -7.70 7.45
C LYS A 73 -15.24 -6.50 6.90
N GLU A 74 -14.88 -5.30 7.32
CA GLU A 74 -15.48 -4.05 6.81
C GLU A 74 -15.22 -3.86 5.33
N ILE A 75 -13.97 -4.14 4.91
CA ILE A 75 -13.58 -4.03 3.51
C ILE A 75 -14.37 -5.01 2.65
N ALA A 76 -14.56 -6.25 3.11
CA ALA A 76 -15.38 -7.24 2.41
C ALA A 76 -16.80 -6.73 2.19
N LYS A 77 -17.39 -6.10 3.19
CA LYS A 77 -18.73 -5.49 3.06
C LYS A 77 -18.76 -4.38 2.02
N ILE A 78 -17.78 -3.51 2.04
CA ILE A 78 -17.70 -2.38 1.10
C ILE A 78 -17.54 -2.89 -0.34
N LEU A 79 -16.77 -3.94 -0.54
CA LEU A 79 -16.55 -4.54 -1.86
C LEU A 79 -17.68 -5.48 -2.30
N HIS A 80 -18.65 -5.73 -1.42
CA HIS A 80 -19.78 -6.65 -1.68
C HIS A 80 -19.31 -8.08 -1.99
N VAL A 81 -18.33 -8.55 -1.24
CA VAL A 81 -17.78 -9.92 -1.36
C VAL A 81 -17.78 -10.60 -0.01
N SER A 82 -17.63 -11.92 -0.01
CA SER A 82 -17.47 -12.70 1.22
C SER A 82 -16.10 -12.41 1.84
N GLU A 83 -15.95 -12.71 3.11
CA GLU A 83 -14.65 -12.57 3.79
C GLU A 83 -13.58 -13.42 3.13
N ARG A 84 -13.95 -14.63 2.68
CA ARG A 84 -13.04 -15.51 1.96
C ARG A 84 -12.58 -14.91 0.63
N SER A 85 -13.53 -14.37 -0.14
CA SER A 85 -13.21 -13.68 -1.41
C SER A 85 -12.32 -12.47 -1.16
N CYS A 86 -12.60 -11.72 -0.10
CA CYS A 86 -11.77 -10.58 0.29
C CYS A 86 -10.34 -11.02 0.60
N HIS A 87 -10.17 -12.13 1.31
CA HIS A 87 -8.86 -12.69 1.60
C HIS A 87 -8.12 -13.08 0.31
N ASP A 88 -8.81 -13.69 -0.64
CA ASP A 88 -8.23 -14.05 -1.93
C ASP A 88 -7.79 -12.82 -2.73
N ILE A 89 -8.61 -11.78 -2.73
CA ILE A 89 -8.28 -10.50 -3.39
C ILE A 89 -7.03 -9.90 -2.73
N LYS A 90 -6.97 -9.90 -1.42
CA LYS A 90 -5.82 -9.42 -0.65
C LYS A 90 -4.54 -10.18 -1.03
N GLU A 91 -4.60 -11.50 -1.07
CA GLU A 91 -3.44 -12.33 -1.42
C GLU A 91 -2.93 -12.04 -2.83
N ARG A 92 -3.85 -11.91 -3.79
CA ARG A 92 -3.48 -11.58 -5.18
C ARG A 92 -2.84 -10.19 -5.26
N ALA A 93 -3.43 -9.22 -4.58
CA ALA A 93 -2.92 -7.85 -4.58
C ALA A 93 -1.50 -7.80 -3.99
N PHE A 94 -1.30 -8.43 -2.84
CA PHE A 94 0.01 -8.46 -2.18
C PHE A 94 1.06 -9.18 -3.03
N ASN A 95 0.70 -10.28 -3.68
CA ASN A 95 1.62 -11.02 -4.54
C ASN A 95 2.05 -10.17 -5.76
N LYS A 96 1.11 -9.49 -6.39
CA LYS A 96 1.41 -8.60 -7.53
C LYS A 96 2.31 -7.44 -7.11
N LEU A 97 1.99 -6.79 -6.00
CA LEU A 97 2.78 -5.68 -5.49
C LEU A 97 4.18 -6.14 -5.07
N ALA A 98 4.28 -7.30 -4.41
CA ALA A 98 5.55 -7.86 -3.99
C ALA A 98 6.46 -8.13 -5.18
N ASP A 99 5.93 -8.67 -6.25
CA ASP A 99 6.71 -8.98 -7.45
C ASP A 99 7.33 -7.72 -8.05
N ILE A 100 6.62 -6.62 -8.02
CA ILE A 100 7.11 -5.35 -8.59
C ILE A 100 8.03 -4.62 -7.61
N ILE A 101 7.58 -4.45 -6.36
CA ILE A 101 8.30 -3.64 -5.38
C ILE A 101 9.60 -4.33 -4.93
N ILE A 102 9.57 -5.63 -4.69
CA ILE A 102 10.70 -6.37 -4.17
C ILE A 102 11.67 -6.77 -5.28
N SER A 103 11.15 -7.20 -6.43
CA SER A 103 11.98 -7.69 -7.54
C SER A 103 12.80 -6.61 -8.23
N THR A 104 12.40 -5.34 -8.11
CA THR A 104 13.08 -4.22 -8.76
C THR A 104 14.04 -3.48 -7.83
N SER A 105 14.15 -3.93 -6.59
CA SER A 105 15.06 -3.28 -5.62
C SER A 105 16.48 -3.78 -5.66
#